data_4d02e6d798f0eb9ec2b11eb5d647d6b3
#
_entry.id   4d02e6d798f0eb9ec2b11eb5d647d6b3
#
_cell.length_a   1.000
_cell.length_b   1.000
_cell.length_c   1.000
_cell.angle_alpha   90.00
_cell.angle_beta   90.00
_cell.angle_gamma   90.00
#
_symmetry.space_group_name_H-M   'P 1'
#
loop_
_entity.id
_entity.type
_entity.pdbx_description
1 polymer ?
#
loop_
_entity_poly.entity_id
_entity_poly.type
_entity_poly.pdbx_seq_one_letter_code
_entity_poly.pdbx_strand_id
1 'polypeptide(L)'
;VINISNEEIDQVQEKLANLSVEPREVFPMIRGLITHLNDQSLTRDENASQSITSRGTRMREARNLTWTSTLPAGNLVVNGEWWSDDYNGPPLLSVEEEFAERNNLKVEDRVTVLIQGSSVNAQISSIRSVDWDNFQPNFFLIFSPGSLNEFSSTYMTSFFLEQNQKL
;
A
#
# COMPACT_ATOMS: atom_id res chain seq x y z
N VAL A 1 -8.90 -9.73 -9.18
CA VAL A 1 -9.71 -8.63 -9.75
C VAL A 1 -9.21 -7.33 -9.18
N ILE A 2 -9.04 -6.33 -10.02
CA ILE A 2 -8.51 -5.00 -9.67
C ILE A 2 -9.45 -3.89 -10.18
N ASN A 3 -9.36 -2.71 -9.58
CA ASN A 3 -10.16 -1.52 -9.96
C ASN A 3 -11.68 -1.71 -9.85
N ILE A 4 -12.12 -2.33 -8.76
CA ILE A 4 -13.54 -2.40 -8.42
C ILE A 4 -13.91 -1.04 -7.81
N SER A 5 -14.91 -0.37 -8.36
CA SER A 5 -15.41 0.90 -7.80
C SER A 5 -16.18 0.68 -6.49
N ASN A 6 -16.36 1.76 -5.73
CA ASN A 6 -17.16 1.73 -4.50
C ASN A 6 -18.60 1.26 -4.71
N GLU A 7 -19.15 1.56 -5.90
CA GLU A 7 -20.53 1.20 -6.27
C GLU A 7 -20.64 -0.27 -6.71
N GLU A 8 -19.55 -0.86 -7.16
CA GLU A 8 -19.50 -2.22 -7.70
C GLU A 8 -19.08 -3.27 -6.66
N ILE A 9 -18.46 -2.86 -5.53
CA ILE A 9 -17.90 -3.79 -4.56
C ILE A 9 -18.95 -4.73 -3.99
N ASP A 10 -20.13 -4.22 -3.65
CA ASP A 10 -21.23 -5.01 -3.10
C ASP A 10 -21.74 -6.04 -4.13
N GLN A 11 -21.86 -5.64 -5.41
CA GLN A 11 -22.28 -6.53 -6.49
C GLN A 11 -21.24 -7.63 -6.77
N VAL A 12 -19.95 -7.29 -6.68
CA VAL A 12 -18.86 -8.28 -6.84
C VAL A 12 -18.89 -9.27 -5.69
N GLN A 13 -19.05 -8.82 -4.46
CA GLN A 13 -19.14 -9.68 -3.29
C GLN A 13 -20.37 -10.61 -3.37
N GLU A 14 -21.53 -10.08 -3.77
CA GLU A 14 -22.75 -10.88 -3.97
C GLU A 14 -22.57 -11.95 -5.05
N LYS A 15 -21.95 -11.60 -6.19
CA LYS A 15 -21.66 -12.56 -7.24
C LYS A 15 -20.70 -13.67 -6.79
N LEU A 16 -19.66 -13.32 -6.05
CA LEU A 16 -18.70 -14.29 -5.52
C LEU A 16 -19.38 -15.22 -4.49
N ALA A 17 -20.21 -14.68 -3.61
CA ALA A 17 -20.99 -15.46 -2.66
C ALA A 17 -21.95 -16.45 -3.36
N ASN A 18 -22.64 -16.02 -4.43
CA ASN A 18 -23.53 -16.87 -5.23
C ASN A 18 -22.80 -18.02 -5.95
N LEU A 19 -21.51 -17.82 -6.24
CA LEU A 19 -20.65 -18.86 -6.83
C LEU A 19 -19.98 -19.74 -5.78
N SER A 20 -20.29 -19.55 -4.48
CA SER A 20 -19.60 -20.17 -3.35
C SER A 20 -18.09 -19.95 -3.36
N VAL A 21 -17.68 -18.82 -3.90
CA VAL A 21 -16.27 -18.35 -3.93
C VAL A 21 -16.12 -17.29 -2.86
N GLU A 22 -15.36 -17.61 -1.82
CA GLU A 22 -15.04 -16.62 -0.79
C GLU A 22 -13.91 -15.72 -1.29
N PRO A 23 -14.08 -14.38 -1.36
CA PRO A 23 -12.97 -13.48 -1.56
C PRO A 23 -12.04 -13.60 -0.33
N ARG A 24 -10.74 -13.76 -0.57
CA ARG A 24 -9.79 -13.92 0.53
C ARG A 24 -9.71 -12.67 1.38
N GLU A 25 -9.41 -11.56 0.74
CA GLU A 25 -9.37 -10.25 1.38
C GLU A 25 -9.70 -9.18 0.33
N VAL A 26 -10.36 -8.13 0.75
CA VAL A 26 -10.69 -6.97 -0.09
C VAL A 26 -9.90 -5.78 0.43
N PHE A 27 -9.00 -5.26 -0.40
CA PHE A 27 -8.18 -4.11 -0.06
C PHE A 27 -8.63 -2.87 -0.79
N PRO A 28 -8.85 -1.74 -0.08
CA PRO A 28 -8.93 -0.45 -0.74
C PRO A 28 -7.59 -0.14 -1.39
N MET A 29 -7.61 0.47 -2.56
CA MET A 29 -6.41 0.82 -3.32
C MET A 29 -6.48 2.24 -3.84
N ILE A 30 -5.38 2.96 -3.70
CA ILE A 30 -5.21 4.31 -4.22
C ILE A 30 -3.80 4.48 -4.78
N ARG A 31 -3.64 5.38 -5.72
CA ARG A 31 -2.30 5.70 -6.25
C ARG A 31 -1.71 6.91 -5.54
N GLY A 32 -0.46 6.78 -5.14
CA GLY A 32 0.30 7.86 -4.53
C GLY A 32 1.76 7.89 -4.99
N LEU A 33 2.38 9.04 -4.81
CA LEU A 33 3.75 9.34 -5.19
C LEU A 33 4.53 9.80 -3.97
N ILE A 34 5.64 9.13 -3.63
CA ILE A 34 6.53 9.58 -2.57
C ILE A 34 7.25 10.85 -3.05
N THR A 35 7.11 11.94 -2.29
CA THR A 35 7.69 13.24 -2.63
C THR A 35 8.82 13.67 -1.70
N HIS A 36 8.78 13.25 -0.43
CA HIS A 36 9.80 13.60 0.56
C HIS A 36 10.16 12.39 1.43
N LEU A 37 11.40 12.37 1.88
CA LEU A 37 11.92 11.46 2.89
C LEU A 37 12.67 12.29 3.95
N ASN A 38 12.26 12.21 5.21
CA ASN A 38 12.83 12.97 6.32
C ASN A 38 12.97 14.48 5.99
N ASP A 39 11.89 15.07 5.46
CA ASP A 39 11.79 16.46 5.05
C ASP A 39 12.69 16.85 3.84
N GLN A 40 13.43 15.91 3.27
CA GLN A 40 14.18 16.11 2.04
C GLN A 40 13.32 15.83 0.82
N SER A 41 13.19 16.83 -0.05
CA SER A 41 12.46 16.66 -1.32
C SER A 41 13.15 15.65 -2.22
N LEU A 42 12.37 14.73 -2.76
CA LEU A 42 12.81 13.81 -3.83
C LEU A 42 12.53 14.40 -5.22
N THR A 43 11.92 15.59 -5.29
CA THR A 43 11.67 16.28 -6.55
C THR A 43 12.96 16.81 -7.14
N ARG A 44 13.04 16.81 -8.48
CA ARG A 44 14.19 17.31 -9.23
C ARG A 44 14.26 18.83 -9.07
N ASP A 45 15.29 19.35 -8.43
CA ASP A 45 15.68 20.73 -8.64
C ASP A 45 16.19 20.86 -10.08
N GLU A 46 15.46 21.58 -10.92
CA GLU A 46 15.83 21.80 -12.32
C GLU A 46 17.19 22.49 -12.47
N ASN A 47 17.74 23.04 -11.38
CA ASN A 47 19.03 23.74 -11.32
C ASN A 47 20.17 22.91 -10.69
N ALA A 48 19.93 21.69 -10.20
CA ALA A 48 20.98 20.84 -9.67
C ALA A 48 21.59 19.98 -10.79
N SER A 49 22.58 20.51 -11.45
CA SER A 49 23.55 19.73 -12.23
C SER A 49 24.29 18.80 -11.27
N GLN A 50 24.05 17.52 -11.37
CA GLN A 50 24.75 16.38 -10.81
C GLN A 50 24.05 15.60 -9.70
N SER A 51 23.99 14.29 -9.97
CA SER A 51 23.63 13.16 -9.13
C SER A 51 22.16 13.03 -8.73
N ILE A 52 21.29 12.83 -9.70
CA ILE A 52 20.09 12.05 -9.45
C ILE A 52 20.60 10.62 -9.25
N THR A 53 20.73 10.22 -8.00
CA THR A 53 20.94 8.80 -7.71
C THR A 53 19.76 8.03 -8.27
N SER A 54 20.01 6.88 -8.88
CA SER A 54 18.98 5.95 -9.38
C SER A 54 17.88 5.65 -8.36
N ARG A 55 18.15 5.89 -7.07
CA ARG A 55 17.26 5.84 -5.92
C ARG A 55 16.08 6.84 -6.01
N GLY A 56 16.37 8.14 -6.23
CA GLY A 56 15.33 9.18 -6.31
C GLY A 56 14.38 8.94 -7.48
N THR A 57 14.86 8.43 -8.61
CA THR A 57 14.02 8.13 -9.77
C THR A 57 13.03 7.00 -9.49
N ARG A 58 13.44 5.93 -8.80
CA ARG A 58 12.57 4.78 -8.50
C ARG A 58 11.50 5.07 -7.44
N MET A 59 11.83 5.90 -6.43
CA MET A 59 10.85 6.32 -5.42
C MET A 59 9.76 7.23 -5.98
N ARG A 60 10.05 7.92 -7.10
CA ARG A 60 9.16 8.88 -7.76
C ARG A 60 8.11 8.25 -8.67
N GLU A 61 8.06 6.94 -8.78
CA GLU A 61 6.99 6.26 -9.50
C GLU A 61 5.74 6.20 -8.64
N ALA A 62 4.59 6.54 -9.22
CA ALA A 62 3.31 6.39 -8.55
C ALA A 62 3.03 4.91 -8.28
N ARG A 63 2.70 4.58 -7.03
CA ARG A 63 2.49 3.21 -6.56
C ARG A 63 1.08 3.02 -6.04
N ASN A 64 0.64 1.78 -6.10
CA ASN A 64 -0.57 1.38 -5.43
C ASN A 64 -0.32 1.32 -3.92
N LEU A 65 -1.15 2.01 -3.18
CA LEU A 65 -1.18 2.09 -1.73
C LEU A 65 -2.45 1.45 -1.23
N THR A 66 -2.41 0.91 -0.02
CA THR A 66 -3.58 0.43 0.71
C THR A 66 -3.49 0.87 2.17
N TRP A 67 -4.56 0.64 2.91
CA TRP A 67 -4.59 0.81 4.36
C TRP A 67 -5.44 -0.30 4.97
N THR A 68 -5.02 -0.79 6.13
CA THR A 68 -5.71 -1.87 6.84
C THR A 68 -5.33 -1.88 8.31
N SER A 69 -6.21 -2.39 9.17
CA SER A 69 -5.91 -2.63 10.58
C SER A 69 -5.11 -3.92 10.78
N THR A 70 -5.40 -4.95 9.99
CA THR A 70 -4.81 -6.28 10.13
C THR A 70 -3.63 -6.49 9.20
N LEU A 71 -2.61 -7.20 9.68
CA LEU A 71 -1.47 -7.61 8.86
C LEU A 71 -1.94 -8.60 7.78
N PRO A 72 -1.75 -8.31 6.48
CA PRO A 72 -2.20 -9.20 5.42
C PRO A 72 -1.55 -10.59 5.50
N ALA A 73 -2.27 -11.61 5.06
CA ALA A 73 -1.75 -12.97 5.00
C ALA A 73 -0.47 -13.03 4.14
N GLY A 74 0.52 -13.85 4.55
CA GLY A 74 1.81 -13.96 3.88
C GLY A 74 2.75 -12.77 4.12
N ASN A 75 2.40 -11.86 5.03
CA ASN A 75 3.29 -10.79 5.48
C ASN A 75 3.79 -11.08 6.90
N LEU A 76 5.05 -10.75 7.17
CA LEU A 76 5.68 -10.89 8.48
C LEU A 76 6.45 -9.62 8.81
N VAL A 77 6.19 -9.02 9.97
CA VAL A 77 6.97 -7.88 10.47
C VAL A 77 8.37 -8.37 10.85
N VAL A 78 9.39 -7.80 10.22
CA VAL A 78 10.81 -8.14 10.45
C VAL A 78 11.54 -7.06 11.26
N ASN A 79 11.02 -5.85 11.27
CA ASN A 79 11.57 -4.74 12.09
C ASN A 79 10.45 -3.77 12.46
N GLY A 80 10.54 -3.19 13.67
CA GLY A 80 9.52 -2.30 14.22
C GLY A 80 8.28 -3.05 14.67
N GLU A 81 7.14 -2.36 14.70
CA GLU A 81 5.88 -2.90 15.22
C GLU A 81 4.73 -2.59 14.27
N TRP A 82 3.83 -3.57 14.11
CA TRP A 82 2.53 -3.35 13.49
C TRP A 82 1.62 -2.59 14.46
N TRP A 83 0.73 -1.76 13.95
CA TRP A 83 -0.24 -1.01 14.77
C TRP A 83 -1.33 -1.92 15.35
N SER A 84 -2.01 -1.45 16.40
CA SER A 84 -3.17 -2.14 16.98
C SER A 84 -4.40 -2.05 16.06
N ASP A 85 -5.33 -3.00 16.20
CA ASP A 85 -6.55 -3.06 15.38
C ASP A 85 -7.44 -1.82 15.52
N ASP A 86 -7.39 -1.16 16.68
CA ASP A 86 -8.13 0.06 17.01
C ASP A 86 -7.30 1.35 16.83
N TYR A 87 -6.15 1.27 16.14
CA TYR A 87 -5.30 2.43 15.94
C TYR A 87 -6.02 3.55 15.18
N ASN A 88 -6.02 4.74 15.75
CA ASN A 88 -6.62 5.96 15.19
C ASN A 88 -5.73 7.21 15.33
N GLY A 89 -4.44 7.01 15.54
CA GLY A 89 -3.45 8.07 15.66
C GLY A 89 -3.01 8.66 14.33
N PRO A 90 -1.92 9.44 14.33
CA PRO A 90 -1.31 9.98 13.12
C PRO A 90 -0.95 8.86 12.12
N PRO A 91 -0.93 9.16 10.79
CA PRO A 91 -0.63 8.14 9.80
C PRO A 91 0.69 7.42 10.06
N LEU A 92 0.62 6.09 10.13
CA LEU A 92 1.77 5.19 10.15
C LEU A 92 1.88 4.46 8.82
N LEU A 93 3.09 3.99 8.51
CA LEU A 93 3.42 3.31 7.28
C LEU A 93 4.19 2.02 7.57
N SER A 94 3.76 0.93 6.99
CA SER A 94 4.52 -0.31 6.93
C SER A 94 5.09 -0.49 5.54
N VAL A 95 6.39 -0.78 5.45
CA VAL A 95 7.15 -0.83 4.21
C VAL A 95 7.63 -2.26 3.96
N GLU A 96 7.55 -2.69 2.71
CA GLU A 96 8.11 -3.98 2.29
C GLU A 96 9.64 -3.95 2.34
N GLU A 97 10.25 -5.07 2.78
CA GLU A 97 11.66 -5.19 3.14
C GLU A 97 12.62 -4.85 1.98
N GLU A 98 12.44 -5.48 0.81
CA GLU A 98 13.31 -5.18 -0.32
C GLU A 98 13.16 -3.74 -0.83
N PHE A 99 11.94 -3.20 -0.78
CA PHE A 99 11.71 -1.81 -1.11
C PHE A 99 12.39 -0.88 -0.11
N ALA A 100 12.32 -1.20 1.18
CA ALA A 100 13.00 -0.46 2.23
C ALA A 100 14.53 -0.49 2.04
N GLU A 101 15.11 -1.67 1.79
CA GLU A 101 16.55 -1.82 1.56
C GLU A 101 17.03 -1.04 0.33
N ARG A 102 16.35 -1.20 -0.82
CA ARG A 102 16.69 -0.51 -2.07
C ARG A 102 16.65 1.01 -1.95
N ASN A 103 15.79 1.53 -1.07
CA ASN A 103 15.59 2.96 -0.86
C ASN A 103 16.20 3.48 0.45
N ASN A 104 16.89 2.60 1.22
CA ASN A 104 17.51 2.89 2.51
C ASN A 104 16.52 3.53 3.50
N LEU A 105 15.29 2.98 3.55
CA LEU A 105 14.25 3.37 4.48
C LEU A 105 14.41 2.60 5.78
N LYS A 106 14.08 3.25 6.89
CA LYS A 106 14.18 2.67 8.24
C LYS A 106 12.93 2.97 9.03
N VAL A 107 12.68 2.18 10.07
CA VAL A 107 11.71 2.50 11.09
C VAL A 107 12.03 3.89 11.67
N GLU A 108 10.99 4.67 11.97
CA GLU A 108 11.01 6.07 12.42
C GLU A 108 11.25 7.11 11.31
N ASP A 109 11.67 6.72 10.10
CA ASP A 109 11.72 7.66 8.97
C ASP A 109 10.34 8.24 8.67
N ARG A 110 10.32 9.51 8.25
CA ARG A 110 9.10 10.20 7.79
C ARG A 110 9.03 10.22 6.28
N VAL A 111 7.88 9.81 5.76
CA VAL A 111 7.60 9.77 4.33
C VAL A 111 6.43 10.67 4.01
N THR A 112 6.58 11.54 3.02
CA THR A 112 5.48 12.34 2.47
C THR A 112 5.03 11.73 1.16
N VAL A 113 3.75 11.43 1.06
CA VAL A 113 3.13 10.85 -0.14
C VAL A 113 2.10 11.82 -0.69
N LEU A 114 2.19 12.14 -1.98
CA LEU A 114 1.22 12.93 -2.71
C LEU A 114 0.12 12.01 -3.25
N ILE A 115 -1.12 12.26 -2.84
CA ILE A 115 -2.31 11.48 -3.21
C ILE A 115 -3.39 12.47 -3.68
N GLN A 116 -3.85 12.35 -4.92
CA GLN A 116 -4.91 13.20 -5.50
C GLN A 116 -4.71 14.71 -5.24
N GLY A 117 -3.45 15.16 -5.29
CA GLY A 117 -3.10 16.58 -5.07
C GLY A 117 -2.88 16.99 -3.62
N SER A 118 -3.12 16.12 -2.65
CA SER A 118 -2.90 16.36 -1.22
C SER A 118 -1.70 15.57 -0.70
N SER A 119 -0.93 16.17 0.21
CA SER A 119 0.24 15.53 0.83
C SER A 119 -0.15 14.86 2.15
N VAL A 120 0.18 13.58 2.27
CA VAL A 120 0.02 12.80 3.51
C VAL A 120 1.40 12.51 4.08
N ASN A 121 1.61 12.89 5.35
CA ASN A 121 2.83 12.59 6.09
C ASN A 121 2.61 11.36 6.96
N ALA A 122 3.48 10.38 6.84
CA ALA A 122 3.44 9.17 7.64
C ALA A 122 4.81 8.83 8.21
N GLN A 123 4.83 8.21 9.39
CA GLN A 123 6.04 7.66 9.98
C GLN A 123 6.11 6.15 9.72
N ILE A 124 7.28 5.66 9.33
CA ILE A 124 7.50 4.22 9.17
C ILE A 124 7.49 3.58 10.56
N SER A 125 6.48 2.76 10.84
CA SER A 125 6.36 2.01 12.11
C SER A 125 6.92 0.61 12.00
N SER A 126 6.92 0.02 10.80
CA SER A 126 7.42 -1.34 10.59
C SER A 126 7.98 -1.57 9.20
N ILE A 127 8.86 -2.54 9.11
CA ILE A 127 9.32 -3.16 7.87
C ILE A 127 8.84 -4.61 7.90
N ARG A 128 8.32 -5.12 6.78
CA ARG A 128 7.77 -6.46 6.66
C ARG A 128 8.28 -7.18 5.44
N SER A 129 8.52 -8.47 5.59
CA SER A 129 8.72 -9.37 4.47
C SER A 129 7.36 -9.76 3.88
N VAL A 130 7.33 -10.01 2.58
CA VAL A 130 6.13 -10.36 1.81
C VAL A 130 6.40 -11.62 1.02
N ASP A 131 5.52 -12.61 1.17
CA ASP A 131 5.48 -13.77 0.30
C ASP A 131 4.73 -13.41 -0.99
N TRP A 132 5.47 -13.08 -2.05
CA TRP A 132 4.92 -12.69 -3.34
C TRP A 132 4.31 -13.86 -4.14
N ASP A 133 4.59 -15.10 -3.75
CA ASP A 133 4.15 -16.30 -4.48
C ASP A 133 2.76 -16.80 -4.01
N ASN A 134 2.15 -16.15 -3.04
CA ASN A 134 0.89 -16.58 -2.43
C ASN A 134 -0.39 -16.16 -3.18
N PHE A 135 -0.29 -15.53 -4.34
CA PHE A 135 -1.40 -15.00 -5.14
C PHE A 135 -2.34 -14.02 -4.39
N GLN A 136 -1.87 -13.44 -3.29
CA GLN A 136 -2.58 -12.41 -2.55
C GLN A 136 -2.27 -11.02 -3.14
N PRO A 137 -3.20 -10.05 -3.03
CA PRO A 137 -2.86 -8.66 -3.26
C PRO A 137 -1.77 -8.22 -2.28
N ASN A 138 -0.61 -7.87 -2.82
CA ASN A 138 0.52 -7.40 -2.02
C ASN A 138 0.89 -5.96 -2.38
N PHE A 139 1.32 -5.21 -1.39
CA PHE A 139 1.65 -3.80 -1.52
C PHE A 139 3.02 -3.51 -0.93
N PHE A 140 3.80 -2.66 -1.59
CA PHE A 140 5.06 -2.17 -1.04
C PHE A 140 4.85 -1.29 0.19
N LEU A 141 3.75 -0.52 0.20
CA LEU A 141 3.41 0.45 1.22
C LEU A 141 1.99 0.20 1.72
N ILE A 142 1.84 0.02 3.03
CA ILE A 142 0.54 -0.12 3.71
C ILE A 142 0.45 0.95 4.78
N PHE A 143 -0.63 1.73 4.75
CA PHE A 143 -0.92 2.73 5.76
C PHE A 143 -1.76 2.16 6.91
N SER A 144 -1.65 2.77 8.08
CA SER A 144 -2.53 2.50 9.21
C SER A 144 -3.98 2.84 8.89
N PRO A 145 -4.97 2.21 9.58
CA PRO A 145 -6.38 2.44 9.32
C PRO A 145 -6.74 3.93 9.50
N GLY A 146 -7.68 4.39 8.70
CA GLY A 146 -8.15 5.77 8.74
C GLY A 146 -7.27 6.80 8.04
N SER A 147 -6.00 6.50 7.77
CA SER A 147 -5.04 7.46 7.19
C SER A 147 -5.44 7.99 5.82
N LEU A 148 -6.15 7.21 5.02
CA LEU A 148 -6.50 7.53 3.63
C LEU A 148 -8.01 7.56 3.37
N ASN A 149 -8.86 7.59 4.41
CA ASN A 149 -10.31 7.53 4.27
C ASN A 149 -10.94 8.73 3.53
N GLU A 150 -10.26 9.86 3.50
CA GLU A 150 -10.73 11.08 2.81
C GLU A 150 -10.54 11.04 1.29
N PHE A 151 -9.81 10.07 0.77
CA PHE A 151 -9.51 9.95 -0.65
C PHE A 151 -10.44 8.95 -1.34
N SER A 152 -10.75 9.24 -2.61
CA SER A 152 -11.48 8.30 -3.47
C SER A 152 -10.58 7.11 -3.79
N SER A 153 -11.07 5.90 -3.52
CA SER A 153 -10.35 4.66 -3.73
C SER A 153 -11.09 3.69 -4.63
N THR A 154 -10.36 2.73 -5.18
CA THR A 154 -10.89 1.51 -5.79
C THR A 154 -10.57 0.33 -4.89
N TYR A 155 -11.08 -0.85 -5.22
CA TYR A 155 -10.83 -2.05 -4.44
C TYR A 155 -10.13 -3.12 -5.27
N MET A 156 -9.31 -3.90 -4.58
CA MET A 156 -8.63 -5.07 -5.13
C MET A 156 -8.97 -6.28 -4.26
N THR A 157 -9.26 -7.40 -4.90
CA THR A 157 -9.44 -8.69 -4.24
C THR A 157 -8.85 -9.81 -5.08
N SER A 158 -8.49 -10.91 -4.45
CA SER A 158 -8.15 -12.16 -5.11
C SER A 158 -9.10 -13.27 -4.66
N PHE A 159 -9.33 -14.24 -5.54
CA PHE A 159 -10.12 -15.44 -5.26
C PHE A 159 -9.63 -16.59 -6.15
N PHE A 160 -9.89 -17.82 -5.72
CA PHE A 160 -9.65 -18.99 -6.53
C PHE A 160 -10.94 -19.45 -7.19
N LEU A 161 -10.83 -19.83 -8.47
CA LEU A 161 -11.88 -20.55 -9.17
C LEU A 161 -11.43 -22.01 -9.35
N GLU A 162 -12.28 -22.95 -8.95
CA GLU A 162 -12.09 -24.33 -9.34
C GLU A 162 -12.32 -24.48 -10.85
N GLN A 163 -11.60 -25.41 -11.52
CA GLN A 163 -11.63 -25.58 -12.97
C GLN A 163 -13.03 -25.75 -13.57
N ASN A 164 -14.03 -26.09 -12.76
CA ASN A 164 -15.42 -26.30 -13.20
C ASN A 164 -16.33 -25.08 -13.00
N GLN A 165 -15.84 -24.00 -12.41
CA GLN A 165 -16.58 -22.75 -12.20
C GLN A 165 -16.21 -21.76 -13.32
N LYS A 166 -17.07 -21.61 -14.32
CA LYS A 166 -16.96 -20.53 -15.32
C LYS A 166 -17.78 -19.34 -14.85
N LEU A 167 -17.16 -18.17 -14.86
CA LEU A 167 -17.85 -16.88 -14.69
C LEU A 167 -18.80 -16.60 -15.85
#